data_d08c3136e2c0f5b543300fab7ad29d16
#
_entry.id   d08c3136e2c0f5b543300fab7ad29d16
#
_cell.length_a   1.000
_cell.length_b   1.000
_cell.length_c   1.000
_cell.angle_alpha   90.00
_cell.angle_beta   90.00
_cell.angle_gamma   90.00
#
_symmetry.space_group_name_H-M   'P 1'
#
loop_
_entity.id
_entity.type
_entity.pdbx_description
1 polymer ?
#
loop_
_entity_poly.entity_id
_entity_poly.type
_entity_poly.pdbx_seq_one_letter_code
_entity_poly.pdbx_strand_id
1 'polypeptide(L)'
;MEGIFRRYPIGIQSFERLRNDNCVYIDKTELIYRLANSAKACFLSRPRRFGKSLLVSTLEAYFSGKKDLFKGLMMEQLEKDWTVYPVLHIDFSISKYMNAGMLRSAINNRLVEWERIYGCDTSEDTFSLRLKGIIKRAYEQSGRQVVLLVDEYDSPMLDSNNNEELQAEIRGIMRDFFSPLKAQGEYLRFLFLVGISKFSQMSIFSELNNLQNISMQDAYSAICGITENELRTQLEEDIRRMAEANGETYDEACMHLKQQYDAVSYTHLTLPTKA
;
A
#
# COMPACT_ATOMS: atom_id res chain seq x y z
N MET A 1 30.40 19.10 13.14
CA MET A 1 28.98 19.21 12.79
C MET A 1 28.29 18.05 13.48
N GLU A 2 27.49 18.32 14.50
CA GLU A 2 26.68 17.28 15.16
C GLU A 2 25.70 16.74 14.10
N GLY A 3 25.90 15.52 13.67
CA GLY A 3 24.99 14.86 12.73
C GLY A 3 23.63 14.74 13.38
N ILE A 4 22.60 15.29 12.75
CA ILE A 4 21.21 15.17 13.19
C ILE A 4 20.91 13.66 13.24
N PHE A 5 20.77 13.12 14.45
CA PHE A 5 20.49 11.71 14.69
C PHE A 5 19.07 11.41 14.18
N ARG A 6 18.95 10.78 13.00
CA ARG A 6 17.66 10.32 12.49
C ARG A 6 17.22 9.09 13.28
N ARG A 7 15.96 9.04 13.69
CA ARG A 7 15.39 7.90 14.41
C ARG A 7 15.01 6.77 13.43
N TYR A 8 15.18 5.54 13.84
CA TYR A 8 14.64 4.41 13.08
C TYR A 8 13.15 4.27 13.31
N PRO A 9 12.32 4.04 12.25
CA PRO A 9 10.86 4.02 12.33
C PRO A 9 10.33 2.67 12.86
N ILE A 10 10.59 2.35 14.12
CA ILE A 10 10.12 1.09 14.70
C ILE A 10 8.58 1.14 14.84
N GLY A 11 7.88 0.27 14.08
CA GLY A 11 6.42 0.17 14.10
C GLY A 11 5.66 1.34 13.46
N ILE A 12 6.33 2.26 12.76
CA ILE A 12 5.69 3.38 12.07
C ILE A 12 5.32 2.93 10.65
N GLN A 13 4.03 2.93 10.33
CA GLN A 13 3.48 2.60 9.00
C GLN A 13 3.00 3.85 8.24
N SER A 14 2.82 4.98 8.93
CA SER A 14 2.40 6.24 8.34
C SER A 14 3.59 7.01 7.78
N PHE A 15 3.58 7.29 6.48
CA PHE A 15 4.59 8.10 5.82
C PHE A 15 4.64 9.53 6.39
N GLU A 16 3.46 10.14 6.61
CA GLU A 16 3.36 11.46 7.20
C GLU A 16 4.03 11.53 8.59
N ARG A 17 3.71 10.56 9.47
CA ARG A 17 4.33 10.49 10.79
C ARG A 17 5.83 10.27 10.69
N LEU A 18 6.27 9.37 9.81
CA LEU A 18 7.68 9.06 9.59
C LEU A 18 8.46 10.33 9.18
N ARG A 19 7.90 11.12 8.27
CA ARG A 19 8.52 12.36 7.80
C ARG A 19 8.51 13.45 8.86
N ASN A 20 7.39 13.63 9.56
CA ASN A 20 7.24 14.67 10.61
C ASN A 20 8.14 14.37 11.82
N ASP A 21 8.32 13.09 12.18
CA ASP A 21 9.20 12.66 13.27
C ASP A 21 10.68 12.61 12.87
N ASN A 22 11.03 13.02 11.64
CA ASN A 22 12.37 12.98 11.05
C ASN A 22 13.04 11.59 11.17
N CYS A 23 12.27 10.54 10.90
CA CYS A 23 12.76 9.18 10.89
C CYS A 23 13.52 8.85 9.60
N VAL A 24 14.36 7.82 9.67
CA VAL A 24 15.01 7.24 8.49
C VAL A 24 13.94 6.73 7.53
N TYR A 25 14.03 7.14 6.27
CA TYR A 25 13.20 6.67 5.18
C TYR A 25 14.08 6.24 4.01
N ILE A 26 13.91 5.01 3.56
CA ILE A 26 14.56 4.54 2.33
C ILE A 26 13.72 5.05 1.16
N ASP A 27 14.31 5.94 0.38
CA ASP A 27 13.57 6.64 -0.68
C ASP A 27 13.20 5.69 -1.82
N LYS A 28 11.91 5.38 -1.92
CA LYS A 28 11.26 4.61 -2.98
C LYS A 28 10.41 5.49 -3.89
N THR A 29 10.46 6.81 -3.70
CA THR A 29 9.49 7.71 -4.31
C THR A 29 9.59 7.81 -5.82
N GLU A 30 10.75 7.50 -6.40
CA GLU A 30 10.88 7.36 -7.86
C GLU A 30 10.01 6.21 -8.40
N LEU A 31 10.07 5.04 -7.76
CA LEU A 31 9.25 3.88 -8.15
C LEU A 31 7.75 4.15 -7.93
N ILE A 32 7.43 4.84 -6.85
CA ILE A 32 6.06 5.23 -6.51
C ILE A 32 5.52 6.22 -7.54
N TYR A 33 6.31 7.23 -7.95
CA TYR A 33 5.95 8.17 -9.00
C TYR A 33 5.70 7.47 -10.33
N ARG A 34 6.61 6.56 -10.71
CA ARG A 34 6.48 5.75 -11.92
C ARG A 34 5.20 4.91 -11.89
N LEU A 35 4.93 4.23 -10.77
CA LEU A 35 3.71 3.42 -10.60
C LEU A 35 2.45 4.26 -10.73
N ALA A 36 2.38 5.38 -10.01
CA ALA A 36 1.23 6.29 -10.01
C ALA A 36 0.91 6.87 -11.40
N ASN A 37 1.90 6.96 -12.29
CA ASN A 37 1.76 7.55 -13.63
C ASN A 37 1.74 6.53 -14.77
N SER A 38 2.08 5.25 -14.54
CA SER A 38 2.11 4.23 -15.59
C SER A 38 0.88 3.32 -15.62
N ALA A 39 0.15 3.18 -14.52
CA ALA A 39 -0.96 2.25 -14.43
C ALA A 39 -2.21 2.91 -13.84
N LYS A 40 -3.40 2.47 -14.29
CA LYS A 40 -4.68 2.90 -13.72
C LYS A 40 -5.15 2.00 -12.58
N ALA A 41 -4.88 0.70 -12.67
CA ALA A 41 -5.30 -0.27 -11.68
C ALA A 41 -4.19 -1.30 -11.49
N CYS A 42 -3.68 -1.44 -10.29
CA CYS A 42 -2.57 -2.32 -9.97
C CYS A 42 -2.82 -3.12 -8.71
N PHE A 43 -2.15 -4.24 -8.68
CA PHE A 43 -2.14 -5.17 -7.57
C PHE A 43 -0.70 -5.54 -7.21
N LEU A 44 -0.40 -5.54 -5.91
CA LEU A 44 0.90 -5.94 -5.36
C LEU A 44 0.72 -6.95 -4.24
N SER A 45 1.39 -8.09 -4.33
CA SER A 45 1.57 -8.99 -3.18
C SER A 45 3.01 -8.96 -2.69
N ARG A 46 3.18 -8.83 -1.38
CA ARG A 46 4.47 -8.91 -0.68
C ARG A 46 4.28 -9.56 0.68
N PRO A 47 5.28 -10.25 1.22
CA PRO A 47 5.21 -10.82 2.56
C PRO A 47 4.88 -9.78 3.63
N ARG A 48 4.50 -10.24 4.82
CA ARG A 48 4.33 -9.36 5.99
C ARG A 48 5.63 -8.64 6.30
N ARG A 49 5.54 -7.43 6.85
CA ARG A 49 6.66 -6.58 7.28
C ARG A 49 7.56 -6.05 6.16
N PHE A 50 7.10 -6.12 4.89
CA PHE A 50 7.82 -5.59 3.73
C PHE A 50 7.52 -4.12 3.41
N GLY A 51 6.83 -3.38 4.28
CA GLY A 51 6.55 -1.96 4.08
C GLY A 51 5.36 -1.68 3.16
N LYS A 52 4.43 -2.64 2.97
CA LYS A 52 3.21 -2.46 2.16
C LYS A 52 2.37 -1.27 2.59
N SER A 53 2.02 -1.21 3.88
CA SER A 53 1.20 -0.11 4.43
C SER A 53 1.93 1.24 4.36
N LEU A 54 3.26 1.26 4.48
CA LEU A 54 4.05 2.47 4.25
C LEU A 54 3.97 2.92 2.79
N LEU A 55 4.02 2.00 1.82
CA LEU A 55 3.81 2.29 0.40
C LEU A 55 2.42 2.89 0.15
N VAL A 56 1.36 2.28 0.73
CA VAL A 56 -0.01 2.79 0.61
C VAL A 56 -0.12 4.19 1.22
N SER A 57 0.44 4.40 2.42
CA SER A 57 0.46 5.72 3.07
C SER A 57 1.27 6.77 2.29
N THR A 58 2.34 6.36 1.58
CA THR A 58 3.11 7.27 0.71
C THR A 58 2.30 7.65 -0.53
N LEU A 59 1.59 6.69 -1.16
CA LEU A 59 0.67 6.95 -2.27
C LEU A 59 -0.47 7.88 -1.84
N GLU A 60 -1.05 7.66 -0.66
CA GLU A 60 -2.09 8.53 -0.09
C GLU A 60 -1.58 9.96 0.07
N ALA A 61 -0.39 10.14 0.66
CA ALA A 61 0.23 11.46 0.82
C ALA A 61 0.50 12.13 -0.54
N TYR A 62 0.97 11.39 -1.53
CA TYR A 62 1.24 11.88 -2.88
C TYR A 62 -0.04 12.37 -3.56
N PHE A 63 -1.07 11.52 -3.64
CA PHE A 63 -2.32 11.88 -4.30
C PHE A 63 -3.13 12.93 -3.53
N SER A 64 -2.90 13.07 -2.24
CA SER A 64 -3.45 14.17 -1.42
C SER A 64 -2.68 15.48 -1.58
N GLY A 65 -1.65 15.55 -2.42
CA GLY A 65 -0.88 16.76 -2.70
C GLY A 65 -0.03 17.25 -1.52
N LYS A 66 0.35 16.37 -0.57
CA LYS A 66 1.15 16.72 0.62
C LYS A 66 2.63 16.92 0.27
N LYS A 67 2.92 17.90 -0.61
CA LYS A 67 4.25 18.18 -1.17
C LYS A 67 5.36 18.26 -0.11
N ASP A 68 5.10 18.91 1.02
CA ASP A 68 6.11 19.16 2.05
C ASP A 68 6.70 17.86 2.64
N LEU A 69 5.93 16.77 2.63
CA LEU A 69 6.39 15.46 3.11
C LEU A 69 7.45 14.84 2.18
N PHE A 70 7.50 15.27 0.93
CA PHE A 70 8.42 14.73 -0.09
C PHE A 70 9.70 15.55 -0.24
N LYS A 71 9.86 16.58 0.56
CA LYS A 71 11.06 17.44 0.53
C LYS A 71 12.32 16.62 0.72
N GLY A 72 13.27 16.78 -0.23
CA GLY A 72 14.53 16.03 -0.26
C GLY A 72 14.43 14.60 -0.77
N LEU A 73 13.27 14.16 -1.29
CA LEU A 73 13.08 12.86 -1.92
C LEU A 73 13.03 13.00 -3.45
N MET A 74 13.25 11.89 -4.19
CA MET A 74 13.24 11.89 -5.66
C MET A 74 11.94 12.41 -6.25
N MET A 75 10.80 12.14 -5.64
CA MET A 75 9.50 12.61 -6.10
C MET A 75 9.39 14.14 -6.15
N GLU A 76 10.06 14.87 -5.26
CA GLU A 76 10.09 16.33 -5.30
C GLU A 76 10.69 16.86 -6.61
N GLN A 77 11.66 16.14 -7.18
CA GLN A 77 12.31 16.50 -8.43
C GLN A 77 11.47 16.11 -9.65
N LEU A 78 10.72 15.02 -9.55
CA LEU A 78 9.95 14.42 -10.66
C LEU A 78 8.57 15.07 -10.81
N GLU A 79 7.87 15.31 -9.68
CA GLU A 79 6.52 15.87 -9.67
C GLU A 79 6.55 17.40 -9.69
N LYS A 80 5.78 18.00 -10.61
CA LYS A 80 5.72 19.46 -10.78
C LYS A 80 4.37 20.05 -10.35
N ASP A 81 3.29 19.30 -10.61
CA ASP A 81 1.94 19.84 -10.49
C ASP A 81 1.32 19.63 -9.11
N TRP A 82 1.72 18.60 -8.39
CA TRP A 82 1.20 18.23 -7.07
C TRP A 82 -0.33 18.30 -6.99
N THR A 83 -0.96 17.74 -8.02
CA THR A 83 -2.42 17.73 -8.13
C THR A 83 -3.06 16.97 -6.96
N VAL A 84 -4.04 17.61 -6.31
CA VAL A 84 -4.81 17.01 -5.23
C VAL A 84 -5.96 16.21 -5.81
N TYR A 85 -6.05 14.94 -5.44
CA TYR A 85 -7.13 14.03 -5.80
C TYR A 85 -7.94 13.62 -4.57
N PRO A 86 -9.23 13.32 -4.70
CA PRO A 86 -9.98 12.62 -3.65
C PRO A 86 -9.36 11.23 -3.44
N VAL A 87 -8.94 10.92 -2.22
CA VAL A 87 -8.36 9.62 -1.88
C VAL A 87 -9.32 8.87 -0.97
N LEU A 88 -9.74 7.70 -1.42
CA LEU A 88 -10.50 6.73 -0.63
C LEU A 88 -9.54 5.61 -0.22
N HIS A 89 -9.25 5.51 1.07
CA HIS A 89 -8.34 4.49 1.61
C HIS A 89 -9.09 3.56 2.56
N ILE A 90 -9.02 2.26 2.33
CA ILE A 90 -9.54 1.23 3.22
C ILE A 90 -8.43 0.24 3.58
N ASP A 91 -8.28 -0.02 4.88
CA ASP A 91 -7.36 -1.01 5.44
C ASP A 91 -8.17 -2.13 6.10
N PHE A 92 -8.01 -3.34 5.58
CA PHE A 92 -8.68 -4.53 6.13
C PHE A 92 -7.90 -5.21 7.26
N SER A 93 -6.75 -4.69 7.68
CA SER A 93 -6.00 -5.23 8.83
C SER A 93 -6.54 -4.79 10.19
N ILE A 94 -7.46 -3.82 10.22
CA ILE A 94 -7.95 -3.15 11.45
C ILE A 94 -8.69 -4.12 12.37
N SER A 95 -9.29 -5.18 11.84
CA SER A 95 -10.10 -6.15 12.60
C SER A 95 -9.71 -7.58 12.25
N LYS A 96 -9.98 -8.51 13.17
CA LYS A 96 -9.98 -9.93 12.85
C LYS A 96 -11.41 -10.37 12.47
N TYR A 97 -11.52 -11.06 11.35
CA TYR A 97 -12.81 -11.37 10.75
C TYR A 97 -13.27 -12.79 11.16
N MET A 98 -13.68 -12.92 12.42
CA MET A 98 -14.17 -14.18 13.00
C MET A 98 -15.57 -14.56 12.51
N ASN A 99 -16.32 -13.63 11.94
CA ASN A 99 -17.61 -13.83 11.31
C ASN A 99 -17.86 -12.73 10.25
N ALA A 100 -18.81 -12.98 9.37
CA ALA A 100 -19.15 -12.06 8.28
C ALA A 100 -19.72 -10.72 8.76
N GLY A 101 -20.37 -10.68 9.92
CA GLY A 101 -20.88 -9.44 10.52
C GLY A 101 -19.76 -8.44 10.83
N MET A 102 -18.58 -8.92 11.24
CA MET A 102 -17.41 -8.05 11.48
C MET A 102 -16.92 -7.39 10.18
N LEU A 103 -16.89 -8.13 9.08
CA LEU A 103 -16.51 -7.56 7.79
C LEU A 103 -17.55 -6.54 7.30
N ARG A 104 -18.86 -6.87 7.42
CA ARG A 104 -19.93 -5.93 7.08
C ARG A 104 -19.82 -4.64 7.89
N SER A 105 -19.54 -4.74 9.19
CA SER A 105 -19.36 -3.58 10.06
C SER A 105 -18.14 -2.76 9.68
N ALA A 106 -17.00 -3.39 9.36
CA ALA A 106 -15.80 -2.69 8.95
C ALA A 106 -16.01 -1.90 7.65
N ILE A 107 -16.61 -2.54 6.63
CA ILE A 107 -16.95 -1.88 5.36
C ILE A 107 -17.96 -0.75 5.61
N ASN A 108 -19.03 -1.02 6.37
CA ASN A 108 -20.05 -0.02 6.66
C ASN A 108 -19.46 1.23 7.35
N ASN A 109 -18.61 1.04 8.36
CA ASN A 109 -17.98 2.16 9.06
C ASN A 109 -17.14 3.02 8.09
N ARG A 110 -16.38 2.40 7.20
CA ARG A 110 -15.59 3.11 6.20
C ARG A 110 -16.47 3.86 5.20
N LEU A 111 -17.54 3.24 4.72
CA LEU A 111 -18.50 3.91 3.83
C LEU A 111 -19.14 5.11 4.52
N VAL A 112 -19.57 4.99 5.77
CA VAL A 112 -20.13 6.10 6.55
C VAL A 112 -19.14 7.25 6.72
N GLU A 113 -17.84 6.97 6.93
CA GLU A 113 -16.82 8.01 6.99
C GLU A 113 -16.72 8.78 5.65
N TRP A 114 -16.71 8.07 4.53
CA TRP A 114 -16.67 8.70 3.21
C TRP A 114 -17.98 9.43 2.87
N GLU A 115 -19.13 8.90 3.28
CA GLU A 115 -20.42 9.55 3.12
C GLU A 115 -20.53 10.85 3.90
N ARG A 116 -19.89 10.96 5.06
CA ARG A 116 -19.82 12.23 5.79
C ARG A 116 -19.04 13.31 5.02
N ILE A 117 -18.11 12.91 4.18
CA ILE A 117 -17.30 13.83 3.37
C ILE A 117 -18.00 14.17 2.07
N TYR A 118 -18.49 13.14 1.35
CA TYR A 118 -18.98 13.26 -0.02
C TYR A 118 -20.50 13.21 -0.13
N GLY A 119 -21.21 12.99 0.97
CA GLY A 119 -22.67 12.84 0.99
C GLY A 119 -23.12 11.39 0.74
N CYS A 120 -24.41 11.14 0.99
CA CYS A 120 -25.06 9.85 0.80
C CYS A 120 -26.39 10.02 0.04
N ASP A 121 -26.89 8.91 -0.53
CA ASP A 121 -28.22 8.82 -1.11
C ASP A 121 -28.95 7.64 -0.45
N THR A 122 -30.16 7.84 0.02
CA THR A 122 -30.96 6.84 0.74
C THR A 122 -31.38 5.67 -0.14
N SER A 123 -31.29 5.80 -1.46
CA SER A 123 -31.55 4.71 -2.42
C SER A 123 -30.34 3.76 -2.58
N GLU A 124 -29.17 4.13 -2.05
CA GLU A 124 -27.94 3.32 -2.09
C GLU A 124 -27.95 2.35 -0.90
N ASP A 125 -28.65 1.23 -1.01
CA ASP A 125 -28.90 0.27 0.08
C ASP A 125 -27.86 -0.88 0.16
N THR A 126 -27.00 -1.05 -0.85
CA THR A 126 -25.92 -2.05 -0.88
C THR A 126 -24.54 -1.42 -0.79
N PHE A 127 -23.53 -2.19 -0.38
CA PHE A 127 -22.16 -1.71 -0.34
C PHE A 127 -21.65 -1.25 -1.72
N SER A 128 -22.03 -1.98 -2.77
CA SER A 128 -21.69 -1.64 -4.15
C SER A 128 -22.32 -0.30 -4.59
N LEU A 129 -23.59 -0.07 -4.33
CA LEU A 129 -24.25 1.18 -4.69
C LEU A 129 -23.68 2.36 -3.92
N ARG A 130 -23.45 2.21 -2.62
CA ARG A 130 -22.83 3.24 -1.76
C ARG A 130 -21.42 3.61 -2.24
N LEU A 131 -20.56 2.62 -2.50
CA LEU A 131 -19.22 2.88 -3.02
C LEU A 131 -19.28 3.59 -4.37
N LYS A 132 -20.15 3.12 -5.27
CA LYS A 132 -20.39 3.76 -6.57
C LYS A 132 -20.78 5.22 -6.43
N GLY A 133 -21.77 5.51 -5.57
CA GLY A 133 -22.25 6.85 -5.33
C GLY A 133 -21.18 7.76 -4.70
N ILE A 134 -20.44 7.26 -3.74
CA ILE A 134 -19.31 7.99 -3.11
C ILE A 134 -18.28 8.38 -4.17
N ILE A 135 -17.85 7.44 -5.01
CA ILE A 135 -16.86 7.72 -6.08
C ILE A 135 -17.38 8.81 -7.03
N LYS A 136 -18.64 8.69 -7.46
CA LYS A 136 -19.26 9.67 -8.36
C LYS A 136 -19.32 11.06 -7.71
N ARG A 137 -19.83 11.17 -6.50
CA ARG A 137 -19.94 12.45 -5.77
C ARG A 137 -18.57 13.07 -5.45
N ALA A 138 -17.59 12.25 -5.10
CA ALA A 138 -16.22 12.73 -4.89
C ALA A 138 -15.61 13.34 -6.17
N TYR A 139 -15.86 12.69 -7.31
CA TYR A 139 -15.48 13.23 -8.62
C TYR A 139 -16.21 14.54 -8.95
N GLU A 140 -17.52 14.58 -8.80
CA GLU A 140 -18.36 15.75 -9.11
C GLU A 140 -17.99 16.97 -8.24
N GLN A 141 -17.73 16.75 -6.95
CA GLN A 141 -17.37 17.83 -6.02
C GLN A 141 -15.96 18.37 -6.23
N SER A 142 -15.00 17.50 -6.58
CA SER A 142 -13.60 17.91 -6.75
C SER A 142 -13.24 18.32 -8.17
N GLY A 143 -14.02 17.90 -9.17
CA GLY A 143 -13.65 17.97 -10.59
C GLY A 143 -12.46 17.10 -10.95
N ARG A 144 -12.06 16.15 -10.08
CA ARG A 144 -10.90 15.28 -10.21
C ARG A 144 -11.28 13.82 -10.05
N GLN A 145 -10.63 12.96 -10.83
CA GLN A 145 -10.78 11.52 -10.67
C GLN A 145 -10.34 11.05 -9.27
N VAL A 146 -10.96 9.99 -8.80
CA VAL A 146 -10.80 9.44 -7.45
C VAL A 146 -9.65 8.43 -7.42
N VAL A 147 -8.89 8.42 -6.35
CA VAL A 147 -7.90 7.41 -6.03
C VAL A 147 -8.48 6.46 -4.99
N LEU A 148 -8.43 5.14 -5.26
CA LEU A 148 -8.85 4.12 -4.31
C LEU A 148 -7.65 3.26 -3.92
N LEU A 149 -7.32 3.28 -2.63
CA LEU A 149 -6.23 2.51 -2.03
C LEU A 149 -6.81 1.46 -1.08
N VAL A 150 -6.43 0.19 -1.29
CA VAL A 150 -6.91 -0.95 -0.49
C VAL A 150 -5.73 -1.69 0.10
N ASP A 151 -5.55 -1.55 1.42
CA ASP A 151 -4.49 -2.26 2.15
C ASP A 151 -5.01 -3.56 2.76
N GLU A 152 -4.16 -4.59 2.77
CA GLU A 152 -4.41 -5.93 3.31
C GLU A 152 -5.76 -6.53 2.85
N TYR A 153 -6.08 -6.36 1.54
CA TYR A 153 -7.37 -6.79 0.93
C TYR A 153 -7.72 -8.25 1.18
N ASP A 154 -6.73 -9.09 1.46
CA ASP A 154 -6.86 -10.53 1.67
C ASP A 154 -7.03 -10.93 3.15
N SER A 155 -6.86 -9.99 4.10
CA SER A 155 -7.03 -10.26 5.52
C SER A 155 -8.35 -10.95 5.88
N PRO A 156 -9.53 -10.53 5.36
CA PRO A 156 -10.78 -11.21 5.67
C PRO A 156 -10.82 -12.68 5.26
N MET A 157 -10.21 -12.99 4.11
CA MET A 157 -10.13 -14.36 3.59
C MET A 157 -9.12 -15.20 4.38
N LEU A 158 -7.99 -14.61 4.78
CA LEU A 158 -6.95 -15.29 5.56
C LEU A 158 -7.44 -15.64 6.97
N ASP A 159 -8.20 -14.75 7.61
CA ASP A 159 -8.75 -14.98 8.94
C ASP A 159 -9.83 -16.08 8.95
N SER A 160 -10.51 -16.33 7.83
CA SER A 160 -11.55 -17.35 7.67
C SER A 160 -11.05 -18.69 7.11
N ASN A 161 -9.74 -18.87 6.96
CA ASN A 161 -9.14 -19.96 6.16
C ASN A 161 -9.49 -21.39 6.61
N ASN A 162 -9.97 -21.57 7.85
CA ASN A 162 -10.36 -22.87 8.38
C ASN A 162 -11.89 -23.11 8.37
N ASN A 163 -12.67 -22.25 7.70
CA ASN A 163 -14.13 -22.34 7.66
C ASN A 163 -14.64 -22.00 6.25
N GLU A 164 -14.96 -23.03 5.47
CA GLU A 164 -15.38 -22.87 4.07
C GLU A 164 -16.68 -22.07 3.91
N GLU A 165 -17.65 -22.24 4.81
CA GLU A 165 -18.91 -21.51 4.80
C GLU A 165 -18.68 -20.02 5.05
N LEU A 166 -17.89 -19.68 6.07
CA LEU A 166 -17.50 -18.30 6.36
C LEU A 166 -16.71 -17.69 5.21
N GLN A 167 -15.80 -18.45 4.60
CA GLN A 167 -15.05 -17.97 3.42
C GLN A 167 -15.98 -17.66 2.24
N ALA A 168 -16.98 -18.49 1.99
CA ALA A 168 -17.93 -18.25 0.91
C ALA A 168 -18.74 -16.97 1.15
N GLU A 169 -19.17 -16.74 2.39
CA GLU A 169 -19.90 -15.52 2.77
C GLU A 169 -19.01 -14.26 2.66
N ILE A 170 -17.80 -14.30 3.21
CA ILE A 170 -16.81 -13.21 3.12
C ILE A 170 -16.51 -12.88 1.66
N ARG A 171 -16.32 -13.91 0.83
CA ARG A 171 -16.10 -13.74 -0.61
C ARG A 171 -17.28 -13.03 -1.29
N GLY A 172 -18.50 -13.38 -0.91
CA GLY A 172 -19.71 -12.73 -1.41
C GLY A 172 -19.74 -11.24 -1.07
N ILE A 173 -19.46 -10.89 0.19
CA ILE A 173 -19.42 -9.50 0.67
C ILE A 173 -18.35 -8.68 -0.07
N MET A 174 -17.14 -9.24 -0.21
CA MET A 174 -16.05 -8.58 -0.90
C MET A 174 -16.35 -8.37 -2.39
N ARG A 175 -16.96 -9.36 -3.04
CA ARG A 175 -17.40 -9.22 -4.44
C ARG A 175 -18.45 -8.12 -4.61
N ASP A 176 -19.46 -8.07 -3.73
CA ASP A 176 -20.44 -7.00 -3.75
C ASP A 176 -19.75 -5.64 -3.62
N PHE A 177 -18.92 -5.48 -2.60
CA PHE A 177 -18.21 -4.21 -2.34
C PHE A 177 -17.36 -3.73 -3.52
N PHE A 178 -16.59 -4.63 -4.16
CA PHE A 178 -15.69 -4.25 -5.25
C PHE A 178 -16.33 -4.29 -6.66
N SER A 179 -17.54 -4.83 -6.81
CA SER A 179 -18.18 -5.00 -8.11
C SER A 179 -18.32 -3.70 -8.94
N PRO A 180 -18.58 -2.51 -8.36
CA PRO A 180 -18.73 -1.30 -9.16
C PRO A 180 -17.43 -0.82 -9.80
N LEU A 181 -16.27 -1.22 -9.31
CA LEU A 181 -14.97 -0.72 -9.81
C LEU A 181 -14.72 -1.07 -11.28
N LYS A 182 -15.33 -2.13 -11.79
CA LYS A 182 -15.26 -2.51 -13.21
C LYS A 182 -15.83 -1.42 -14.14
N ALA A 183 -16.92 -0.78 -13.71
CA ALA A 183 -17.65 0.21 -14.51
C ALA A 183 -17.24 1.67 -14.19
N GLN A 184 -16.40 1.90 -13.19
CA GLN A 184 -16.03 3.24 -12.71
C GLN A 184 -14.73 3.79 -13.32
N GLY A 185 -14.22 3.18 -14.40
CA GLY A 185 -12.94 3.56 -15.01
C GLY A 185 -12.83 5.03 -15.44
N GLU A 186 -13.94 5.72 -15.72
CA GLU A 186 -13.97 7.15 -16.04
C GLU A 186 -13.76 8.05 -14.81
N TYR A 187 -14.20 7.59 -13.63
CA TYR A 187 -14.10 8.33 -12.36
C TYR A 187 -12.83 8.00 -11.57
N LEU A 188 -12.12 6.90 -11.92
CA LEU A 188 -10.93 6.47 -11.21
C LEU A 188 -9.65 6.95 -11.87
N ARG A 189 -8.82 7.65 -11.11
CA ARG A 189 -7.45 8.01 -11.47
C ARG A 189 -6.49 6.85 -11.24
N PHE A 190 -6.64 6.17 -10.10
CA PHE A 190 -5.76 5.11 -9.68
C PHE A 190 -6.47 4.16 -8.71
N LEU A 191 -6.31 2.87 -8.92
CA LEU A 191 -6.75 1.80 -8.03
C LEU A 191 -5.54 0.97 -7.63
N PHE A 192 -5.27 0.86 -6.33
CA PHE A 192 -4.18 0.07 -5.82
C PHE A 192 -4.64 -0.89 -4.74
N LEU A 193 -4.38 -2.18 -4.97
CA LEU A 193 -4.70 -3.26 -4.04
C LEU A 193 -3.39 -3.87 -3.57
N VAL A 194 -3.20 -3.98 -2.26
CA VAL A 194 -2.01 -4.60 -1.69
C VAL A 194 -2.37 -5.62 -0.62
N GLY A 195 -1.66 -6.76 -0.61
CA GLY A 195 -1.87 -7.84 0.33
C GLY A 195 -0.70 -8.83 0.37
N ILE A 196 -0.93 -9.99 0.97
CA ILE A 196 0.05 -11.06 1.11
C ILE A 196 -0.18 -12.14 0.06
N SER A 197 -1.44 -12.48 -0.19
CA SER A 197 -1.84 -13.57 -1.06
C SER A 197 -1.69 -13.24 -2.53
N LYS A 198 -1.40 -14.26 -3.35
CA LYS A 198 -1.39 -14.08 -4.80
C LYS A 198 -2.81 -13.85 -5.32
N PHE A 199 -2.97 -12.89 -6.21
CA PHE A 199 -4.25 -12.50 -6.80
C PHE A 199 -5.03 -13.68 -7.43
N SER A 200 -4.32 -14.62 -8.07
CA SER A 200 -4.93 -15.80 -8.73
C SER A 200 -5.68 -16.75 -7.78
N GLN A 201 -5.41 -16.65 -6.48
CA GLN A 201 -6.08 -17.48 -5.47
C GLN A 201 -7.40 -16.86 -4.98
N MET A 202 -7.66 -15.59 -5.33
CA MET A 202 -8.82 -14.86 -4.84
C MET A 202 -9.77 -14.51 -6.00
N SER A 203 -10.78 -15.34 -6.22
CA SER A 203 -11.83 -15.14 -7.23
C SER A 203 -12.70 -13.87 -7.01
N ILE A 204 -12.40 -13.06 -6.00
CA ILE A 204 -13.10 -11.82 -5.67
C ILE A 204 -12.95 -10.78 -6.78
N PHE A 205 -11.78 -10.73 -7.40
CA PHE A 205 -11.43 -9.72 -8.41
C PHE A 205 -11.44 -10.26 -9.84
N SER A 206 -12.01 -11.45 -10.07
CA SER A 206 -12.08 -12.06 -11.41
C SER A 206 -12.79 -11.17 -12.45
N GLU A 207 -13.58 -10.22 -11.98
CA GLU A 207 -14.27 -9.27 -12.84
C GLU A 207 -13.45 -8.02 -13.19
N LEU A 208 -12.35 -7.76 -12.47
CA LEU A 208 -11.45 -6.63 -12.74
C LEU A 208 -10.39 -7.02 -13.78
N ASN A 209 -10.82 -7.16 -15.04
CA ASN A 209 -9.96 -7.62 -16.14
C ASN A 209 -8.76 -6.70 -16.44
N ASN A 210 -8.79 -5.46 -15.96
CA ASN A 210 -7.76 -4.44 -16.22
C ASN A 210 -6.76 -4.27 -15.07
N LEU A 211 -6.80 -5.14 -14.07
CA LEU A 211 -5.92 -5.06 -12.92
C LEU A 211 -4.54 -5.63 -13.25
N GLN A 212 -3.54 -4.77 -13.28
CA GLN A 212 -2.16 -5.13 -13.58
C GLN A 212 -1.47 -5.72 -12.35
N ASN A 213 -1.05 -6.97 -12.43
CA ASN A 213 -0.22 -7.58 -11.39
C ASN A 213 1.23 -7.08 -11.52
N ILE A 214 1.68 -6.26 -10.57
CA ILE A 214 3.05 -5.73 -10.54
C ILE A 214 3.98 -6.54 -9.63
N SER A 215 3.46 -7.58 -8.96
CA SER A 215 4.23 -8.36 -7.99
C SER A 215 5.46 -9.06 -8.60
N MET A 216 5.36 -9.44 -9.88
CA MET A 216 6.40 -10.18 -10.62
C MET A 216 7.12 -9.32 -11.66
N GLN A 217 6.87 -8.00 -11.68
CA GLN A 217 7.53 -7.10 -12.62
C GLN A 217 8.84 -6.61 -12.02
N ASP A 218 9.95 -6.82 -12.74
CA ASP A 218 11.29 -6.40 -12.32
C ASP A 218 11.36 -4.90 -12.02
N ALA A 219 10.64 -4.10 -12.81
CA ALA A 219 10.56 -2.64 -12.62
C ALA A 219 10.06 -2.22 -11.22
N TYR A 220 9.32 -3.09 -10.52
CA TYR A 220 8.75 -2.83 -9.18
C TYR A 220 9.26 -3.82 -8.12
N SER A 221 10.32 -4.58 -8.42
CA SER A 221 10.89 -5.55 -7.47
C SER A 221 11.34 -4.88 -6.17
N ALA A 222 11.90 -3.69 -6.26
CA ALA A 222 12.41 -2.89 -5.15
C ALA A 222 11.40 -1.91 -4.53
N ILE A 223 10.13 -1.91 -4.94
CA ILE A 223 9.13 -0.93 -4.44
C ILE A 223 8.81 -1.09 -2.95
N CYS A 224 8.97 -2.30 -2.43
CA CYS A 224 8.88 -2.65 -1.01
C CYS A 224 10.15 -3.36 -0.56
N GLY A 225 10.41 -3.35 0.75
CA GLY A 225 11.63 -3.90 1.33
C GLY A 225 12.82 -2.95 1.18
N ILE A 226 14.02 -3.43 1.51
CA ILE A 226 15.27 -2.70 1.37
C ILE A 226 16.23 -3.57 0.55
N THR A 227 16.77 -3.02 -0.53
CA THR A 227 17.75 -3.70 -1.36
C THR A 227 19.14 -3.56 -0.78
N GLU A 228 20.07 -4.47 -1.12
CA GLU A 228 21.47 -4.37 -0.70
C GLU A 228 22.10 -3.05 -1.19
N ASN A 229 21.76 -2.63 -2.40
CA ASN A 229 22.24 -1.36 -2.94
C ASN A 229 21.72 -0.16 -2.12
N GLU A 230 20.45 -0.14 -1.78
CA GLU A 230 19.87 0.92 -0.94
C GLU A 230 20.44 0.92 0.48
N LEU A 231 20.67 -0.25 1.05
CA LEU A 231 21.34 -0.39 2.33
C LEU A 231 22.72 0.28 2.27
N ARG A 232 23.53 -0.04 1.25
CA ARG A 232 24.89 0.48 1.10
C ARG A 232 24.96 1.96 0.73
N THR A 233 23.95 2.49 0.04
CA THR A 233 23.95 3.89 -0.43
C THR A 233 23.20 4.84 0.47
N GLN A 234 22.05 4.43 1.02
CA GLN A 234 21.19 5.31 1.82
C GLN A 234 21.42 5.17 3.34
N LEU A 235 22.05 4.08 3.79
CA LEU A 235 22.39 3.82 5.20
C LEU A 235 23.89 3.66 5.44
N GLU A 236 24.75 4.07 4.50
CA GLU A 236 26.21 3.89 4.58
C GLU A 236 26.78 4.43 5.90
N GLU A 237 26.43 5.67 6.28
CA GLU A 237 26.93 6.27 7.52
C GLU A 237 26.46 5.51 8.77
N ASP A 238 25.23 5.04 8.78
CA ASP A 238 24.66 4.29 9.90
C ASP A 238 25.36 2.93 10.06
N ILE A 239 25.66 2.26 8.92
CA ILE A 239 26.38 0.99 8.92
C ILE A 239 27.84 1.20 9.38
N ARG A 240 28.51 2.29 8.95
CA ARG A 240 29.86 2.62 9.42
C ARG A 240 29.91 2.83 10.93
N ARG A 241 28.94 3.58 11.49
CA ARG A 241 28.84 3.79 12.95
C ARG A 241 28.59 2.49 13.69
N MET A 242 27.73 1.60 13.13
CA MET A 242 27.47 0.29 13.71
C MET A 242 28.72 -0.58 13.69
N ALA A 243 29.44 -0.59 12.59
CA ALA A 243 30.70 -1.32 12.45
C ALA A 243 31.77 -0.84 13.48
N GLU A 244 31.96 0.49 13.61
CA GLU A 244 32.84 1.07 14.62
C GLU A 244 32.45 0.67 16.05
N ALA A 245 31.13 0.73 16.37
CA ALA A 245 30.63 0.37 17.69
C ALA A 245 30.83 -1.11 18.04
N ASN A 246 30.86 -1.98 17.04
CA ASN A 246 31.04 -3.43 17.20
C ASN A 246 32.53 -3.86 17.03
N GLY A 247 33.41 -2.96 16.63
CA GLY A 247 34.80 -3.30 16.32
C GLY A 247 34.98 -4.14 15.04
N GLU A 248 34.09 -3.95 14.08
CA GLU A 248 34.02 -4.69 12.81
C GLU A 248 34.37 -3.77 11.63
N THR A 249 34.72 -4.37 10.51
CA THR A 249 34.82 -3.66 9.24
C THR A 249 33.43 -3.38 8.66
N TYR A 250 33.34 -2.40 7.77
CA TYR A 250 32.07 -2.09 7.06
C TYR A 250 31.47 -3.29 6.32
N ASP A 251 32.33 -4.10 5.67
CA ASP A 251 31.89 -5.28 4.93
C ASP A 251 31.42 -6.41 5.85
N GLU A 252 32.06 -6.61 7.00
CA GLU A 252 31.61 -7.54 8.04
C GLU A 252 30.24 -7.11 8.59
N ALA A 253 30.07 -5.84 8.89
CA ALA A 253 28.78 -5.30 9.33
C ALA A 253 27.68 -5.50 8.28
N CYS A 254 27.97 -5.27 7.00
CA CYS A 254 27.03 -5.56 5.90
C CYS A 254 26.69 -7.05 5.82
N MET A 255 27.66 -7.95 6.00
CA MET A 255 27.43 -9.40 6.01
C MET A 255 26.57 -9.82 7.21
N HIS A 256 26.81 -9.28 8.39
CA HIS A 256 26.01 -9.56 9.58
C HIS A 256 24.56 -9.10 9.40
N LEU A 257 24.33 -7.90 8.85
CA LEU A 257 23.00 -7.43 8.51
C LEU A 257 22.29 -8.37 7.52
N LYS A 258 23.03 -8.82 6.49
CA LYS A 258 22.50 -9.77 5.52
C LYS A 258 22.11 -11.09 6.18
N GLN A 259 22.95 -11.67 7.03
CA GLN A 259 22.67 -12.93 7.72
C GLN A 259 21.46 -12.83 8.67
N GLN A 260 21.34 -11.69 9.39
CA GLN A 260 20.24 -11.49 10.33
C GLN A 260 18.91 -11.17 9.65
N TYR A 261 18.95 -10.50 8.49
CA TYR A 261 17.80 -9.94 7.81
C TYR A 261 17.64 -10.44 6.37
N ASP A 262 18.21 -11.61 6.03
CA ASP A 262 18.19 -12.18 4.67
C ASP A 262 16.74 -12.33 4.13
N ALA A 263 15.77 -12.52 5.01
CA ALA A 263 14.36 -12.44 4.69
C ALA A 263 13.87 -11.04 4.28
N VAL A 264 14.64 -9.98 4.52
CA VAL A 264 14.31 -8.58 4.21
C VAL A 264 14.99 -8.13 2.91
N SER A 265 16.03 -8.82 2.48
CA SER A 265 16.82 -8.50 1.28
C SER A 265 16.35 -9.23 0.02
N TYR A 266 15.06 -9.56 -0.10
CA TYR A 266 14.50 -10.13 -1.34
C TYR A 266 14.48 -9.09 -2.47
N THR A 267 15.64 -8.80 -3.01
CA THR A 267 15.78 -8.08 -4.28
C THR A 267 15.52 -8.96 -5.48
N HIS A 268 15.56 -10.25 -5.28
CA HIS A 268 15.15 -11.25 -6.24
C HIS A 268 14.27 -12.28 -5.52
N LEU A 269 12.97 -12.01 -5.47
CA LEU A 269 12.01 -13.08 -5.39
C LEU A 269 12.09 -13.88 -6.70
N THR A 270 13.19 -14.56 -6.92
CA THR A 270 13.11 -15.83 -7.60
C THR A 270 12.27 -16.70 -6.70
N LEU A 271 10.97 -16.72 -6.95
CA LEU A 271 10.13 -17.79 -6.45
C LEU A 271 10.89 -19.09 -6.75
N PRO A 272 10.96 -20.04 -5.81
CA PRO A 272 11.43 -21.36 -6.16
C PRO A 272 10.54 -21.83 -7.29
N THR A 273 11.06 -21.72 -8.50
CA THR A 273 10.61 -22.48 -9.64
C THR A 273 11.06 -23.90 -9.38
N LYS A 274 10.38 -24.61 -8.50
CA LYS A 274 10.39 -26.07 -8.54
C LYS A 274 9.23 -26.66 -7.76
N ALA A 275 8.48 -27.35 -8.58
CA ALA A 275 7.56 -28.46 -8.37
C ALA A 275 6.34 -28.20 -7.55
#